data_070a4c8512484b7fba19a4d3a9e403c1
#
_entry.id   070a4c8512484b7fba19a4d3a9e403c1
#
_cell.length_a   1.000
_cell.length_b   1.000
_cell.length_c   1.000
_cell.angle_alpha   90.00
_cell.angle_beta   90.00
_cell.angle_gamma   90.00
#
_symmetry.space_group_name_H-M   'P 1'
#
loop_
_entity.id
_entity.type
_entity.pdbx_description
1 polymer ?
#
loop_
_entity_poly.entity_id
_entity_poly.type
_entity_poly.pdbx_seq_one_letter_code
_entity_poly.pdbx_strand_id
1 'polypeptide(L)'
;MVTLAMVTYLDRACIGTMKTTIQAEFGLTEGEFSWVFFSFILAYAMFEIPTARWAEQRGTKNVFSRIVAWWSVFTLVTAASWNYLSLVVTRFLFGAGEAGAFPCMARVMSRWIPFKERGTAKGIFFAGAYASGAITAVVVTALLPFFSWRTILVMFGLVGFVWVIAWHRWYRDDPAQHPAVNRAELDEILADRPPEVAHPRGWAFWSNLLRQRNVRLLCLLYMPNCATFYFCITWLPSYLQNQHGFEKAALGWIASLPLFASIGTQFFGGYISDVLTRKFGVIVGRRTPGIIGYACAAVFIVLASTARDPVMAAVFIALAASTCMLTTAPAWSTCVDIGRENSGTVSAAMNTSGQIAAIAAQPIIGYSLDWFHDWNTPFWFLAGLFVMGALCWAFVDPTKPVMAPAGKVVRTGGTMSSDVAL
;
A
#
# COMPACT_ATOMS: atom_id res chain seq x y z
N MET A 1 -0.79 -14.91 -5.77
CA MET A 1 -0.80 -13.44 -5.56
C MET A 1 -1.33 -13.05 -4.18
N VAL A 2 -2.51 -13.54 -3.77
CA VAL A 2 -3.05 -13.23 -2.43
C VAL A 2 -2.10 -13.69 -1.32
N THR A 3 -1.55 -14.89 -1.41
CA THR A 3 -0.57 -15.42 -0.44
C THR A 3 0.69 -14.57 -0.34
N LEU A 4 1.14 -13.95 -1.44
CA LEU A 4 2.23 -13.00 -1.41
C LEU A 4 1.86 -11.75 -0.60
N ALA A 5 0.68 -11.16 -0.89
CA ALA A 5 0.19 -10.01 -0.13
C ALA A 5 0.11 -10.35 1.37
N MET A 6 -0.33 -11.57 1.70
CA MET A 6 -0.39 -12.03 3.08
C MET A 6 1.00 -12.07 3.73
N VAL A 7 2.01 -12.64 3.08
CA VAL A 7 3.38 -12.67 3.62
C VAL A 7 3.97 -11.27 3.76
N THR A 8 3.78 -10.41 2.75
CA THR A 8 4.24 -9.01 2.76
C THR A 8 3.69 -8.24 3.97
N TYR A 9 2.37 -8.31 4.19
CA TYR A 9 1.72 -7.56 5.28
C TYR A 9 1.96 -8.17 6.65
N LEU A 10 2.17 -9.48 6.73
CA LEU A 10 2.60 -10.16 7.94
C LEU A 10 3.95 -9.58 8.43
N ASP A 11 4.94 -9.47 7.54
CA ASP A 11 6.26 -8.95 7.89
C ASP A 11 6.25 -7.44 8.19
N ARG A 12 5.36 -6.67 7.55
CA ARG A 12 5.21 -5.23 7.83
C ARG A 12 4.56 -4.94 9.18
N ALA A 13 3.48 -5.65 9.49
CA ALA A 13 2.68 -5.37 10.69
C ALA A 13 3.31 -5.92 11.98
N CYS A 14 4.14 -6.98 11.89
CA CYS A 14 4.70 -7.63 13.08
C CYS A 14 5.56 -6.69 13.93
N ILE A 15 6.41 -5.85 13.33
CA ILE A 15 7.27 -4.90 14.06
C ILE A 15 6.45 -3.88 14.83
N GLY A 16 5.35 -3.37 14.26
CA GLY A 16 4.45 -2.43 14.94
C GLY A 16 3.83 -3.06 16.19
N THR A 17 3.39 -4.31 16.10
CA THR A 17 2.80 -5.04 17.22
C THR A 17 3.82 -5.39 18.32
N MET A 18 5.09 -5.62 17.94
CA MET A 18 6.18 -5.94 18.87
C MET A 18 6.96 -4.71 19.35
N LYS A 19 6.59 -3.49 18.90
CA LYS A 19 7.32 -2.25 19.15
C LYS A 19 7.66 -2.04 20.60
N THR A 20 6.68 -2.11 21.48
CA THR A 20 6.87 -1.85 22.93
C THR A 20 7.84 -2.84 23.58
N THR A 21 7.82 -4.11 23.16
CA THR A 21 8.76 -5.13 23.64
C THR A 21 10.19 -4.83 23.15
N ILE A 22 10.36 -4.44 21.90
CA ILE A 22 11.67 -4.10 21.32
C ILE A 22 12.21 -2.81 21.93
N GLN A 23 11.36 -1.78 22.14
CA GLN A 23 11.73 -0.53 22.76
C GLN A 23 12.22 -0.75 24.21
N ALA A 24 11.52 -1.57 24.99
CA ALA A 24 11.91 -1.88 26.36
C ALA A 24 13.27 -2.60 26.42
N GLU A 25 13.56 -3.47 25.46
CA GLU A 25 14.84 -4.20 25.42
C GLU A 25 16.03 -3.30 25.08
N PHE A 26 15.85 -2.37 24.13
CA PHE A 26 16.94 -1.49 23.67
C PHE A 26 16.95 -0.12 24.35
N GLY A 27 15.98 0.18 25.23
CA GLY A 27 15.87 1.47 25.91
C GLY A 27 15.58 2.65 24.98
N LEU A 28 14.80 2.43 23.90
CA LEU A 28 14.56 3.43 22.87
C LEU A 28 13.38 4.35 23.19
N THR A 29 13.51 5.63 22.88
CA THR A 29 12.41 6.59 22.89
C THR A 29 11.45 6.38 21.72
N GLU A 30 10.29 7.03 21.75
CA GLU A 30 9.32 7.00 20.64
C GLU A 30 9.93 7.62 19.37
N GLY A 31 10.66 8.73 19.50
CA GLY A 31 11.37 9.39 18.42
C GLY A 31 12.44 8.50 17.80
N GLU A 32 13.26 7.83 18.61
CA GLU A 32 14.26 6.90 18.10
C GLU A 32 13.62 5.72 17.37
N PHE A 33 12.55 5.14 17.93
CA PHE A 33 11.87 4.03 17.26
C PHE A 33 11.18 4.47 15.95
N SER A 34 10.75 5.72 15.84
CA SER A 34 10.17 6.26 14.61
C SER A 34 11.10 6.13 13.40
N TRP A 35 12.44 6.22 13.60
CA TRP A 35 13.43 6.04 12.55
C TRP A 35 13.52 4.58 12.07
N VAL A 36 13.14 3.61 12.89
CA VAL A 36 13.04 2.21 12.48
C VAL A 36 11.94 2.04 11.44
N PHE A 37 10.77 2.68 11.64
CA PHE A 37 9.68 2.71 10.66
C PHE A 37 10.02 3.55 9.44
N PHE A 38 10.59 4.75 9.66
CA PHE A 38 11.02 5.66 8.60
C PHE A 38 12.00 4.97 7.65
N SER A 39 13.03 4.30 8.17
CA SER A 39 14.07 3.66 7.36
C SER A 39 13.51 2.62 6.40
N PHE A 40 12.54 1.83 6.86
CA PHE A 40 11.83 0.86 6.03
C PHE A 40 11.09 1.54 4.88
N ILE A 41 10.22 2.52 5.19
CA ILE A 41 9.37 3.15 4.18
C ILE A 41 10.21 3.96 3.19
N LEU A 42 11.27 4.63 3.67
CA LEU A 42 12.22 5.35 2.84
C LEU A 42 12.91 4.43 1.83
N ALA A 43 13.50 3.33 2.31
CA ALA A 43 14.16 2.35 1.44
C ALA A 43 13.18 1.75 0.43
N TYR A 44 11.98 1.39 0.87
CA TYR A 44 10.92 0.92 -0.01
C TYR A 44 10.64 1.90 -1.15
N ALA A 45 10.42 3.18 -0.84
CA ALA A 45 10.16 4.21 -1.85
C ALA A 45 11.35 4.45 -2.80
N MET A 46 12.60 4.41 -2.30
CA MET A 46 13.81 4.60 -3.10
C MET A 46 14.05 3.46 -4.10
N PHE A 47 13.79 2.22 -3.69
CA PHE A 47 14.11 1.05 -4.49
C PHE A 47 12.92 0.51 -5.32
N GLU A 48 11.71 1.03 -5.16
CA GLU A 48 10.51 0.58 -5.88
C GLU A 48 10.68 0.68 -7.40
N ILE A 49 11.08 1.85 -7.91
CA ILE A 49 11.27 2.08 -9.36
C ILE A 49 12.45 1.27 -9.92
N PRO A 50 13.64 1.28 -9.30
CA PRO A 50 14.76 0.45 -9.76
C PRO A 50 14.41 -1.03 -9.85
N THR A 51 13.73 -1.58 -8.84
CA THR A 51 13.35 -2.99 -8.82
C THR A 51 12.27 -3.34 -9.84
N ALA A 52 11.29 -2.43 -10.06
CA ALA A 52 10.30 -2.59 -11.12
C ALA A 52 10.96 -2.70 -12.50
N ARG A 53 11.92 -1.83 -12.80
CA ARG A 53 12.70 -1.88 -14.06
C ARG A 53 13.51 -3.16 -14.20
N TRP A 54 14.11 -3.61 -13.09
CA TRP A 54 14.84 -4.87 -13.09
C TRP A 54 13.95 -6.07 -13.43
N ALA A 55 12.70 -6.08 -12.90
CA ALA A 55 11.71 -7.11 -13.23
C ALA A 55 11.27 -7.07 -14.70
N GLU A 56 11.20 -5.88 -15.30
CA GLU A 56 10.92 -5.74 -16.74
C GLU A 56 12.01 -6.40 -17.61
N GLN A 57 13.27 -6.27 -17.23
CA GLN A 57 14.41 -6.73 -18.02
C GLN A 57 14.73 -8.22 -17.82
N ARG A 58 14.60 -8.74 -16.60
CA ARG A 58 15.06 -10.09 -16.21
C ARG A 58 13.96 -11.12 -16.02
N GLY A 59 12.70 -10.74 -16.27
CA GLY A 59 11.53 -11.59 -16.01
C GLY A 59 11.06 -11.52 -14.56
N THR A 60 9.75 -11.63 -14.40
CA THR A 60 9.09 -11.44 -13.09
C THR A 60 9.34 -12.63 -12.15
N LYS A 61 9.43 -13.85 -12.68
CA LYS A 61 9.67 -15.08 -11.89
C LYS A 61 10.91 -14.97 -11.01
N ASN A 62 12.04 -14.69 -11.65
CA ASN A 62 13.34 -14.67 -10.97
C ASN A 62 13.48 -13.45 -10.05
N VAL A 63 13.03 -12.28 -10.51
CA VAL A 63 13.11 -11.06 -9.71
C VAL A 63 12.22 -11.17 -8.48
N PHE A 64 11.01 -11.69 -8.61
CA PHE A 64 10.10 -11.91 -7.49
C PHE A 64 10.66 -12.89 -6.46
N SER A 65 11.22 -14.02 -6.92
CA SER A 65 11.89 -14.98 -6.03
C SER A 65 13.02 -14.32 -5.22
N ARG A 66 13.82 -13.45 -5.87
CA ARG A 66 14.92 -12.72 -5.20
C ARG A 66 14.40 -11.66 -4.22
N ILE A 67 13.35 -10.92 -4.58
CA ILE A 67 12.70 -9.94 -3.72
C ILE A 67 12.25 -10.61 -2.42
N VAL A 68 11.47 -11.70 -2.53
CA VAL A 68 10.92 -12.40 -1.36
C VAL A 68 12.03 -13.07 -0.54
N ALA A 69 13.01 -13.70 -1.17
CA ALA A 69 14.16 -14.28 -0.48
C ALA A 69 14.97 -13.21 0.28
N TRP A 70 15.20 -12.05 -0.36
CA TRP A 70 15.92 -10.93 0.25
C TRP A 70 15.21 -10.42 1.50
N TRP A 71 13.94 -10.07 1.40
CA TRP A 71 13.22 -9.57 2.57
C TRP A 71 13.11 -10.64 3.67
N SER A 72 12.95 -11.92 3.33
CA SER A 72 12.93 -13.01 4.30
C SER A 72 14.25 -13.13 5.04
N VAL A 73 15.40 -13.01 4.34
CA VAL A 73 16.73 -12.94 4.98
C VAL A 73 16.77 -11.75 5.95
N PHE A 74 16.31 -10.56 5.53
CA PHE A 74 16.38 -9.39 6.40
C PHE A 74 15.34 -9.39 7.53
N THR A 75 14.25 -10.17 7.41
CA THR A 75 13.40 -10.49 8.56
C THR A 75 14.16 -11.32 9.59
N LEU A 76 14.92 -12.36 9.16
CA LEU A 76 15.79 -13.13 10.05
C LEU A 76 16.92 -12.28 10.65
N VAL A 77 17.57 -11.46 9.83
CA VAL A 77 18.65 -10.56 10.30
C VAL A 77 18.11 -9.51 11.27
N THR A 78 16.87 -9.04 11.11
CA THR A 78 16.22 -8.15 12.09
C THR A 78 16.08 -8.86 13.44
N ALA A 79 15.77 -10.16 13.46
CA ALA A 79 15.72 -10.93 14.71
C ALA A 79 17.09 -11.01 15.41
N ALA A 80 18.20 -10.89 14.68
CA ALA A 80 19.56 -10.89 15.20
C ALA A 80 20.07 -9.49 15.56
N SER A 81 19.24 -8.43 15.50
CA SER A 81 19.64 -7.07 15.86
C SER A 81 20.01 -6.99 17.35
N TRP A 82 21.13 -6.31 17.66
CA TRP A 82 21.71 -6.21 19.00
C TRP A 82 21.75 -4.78 19.56
N ASN A 83 21.44 -3.79 18.75
CA ASN A 83 21.33 -2.38 19.13
C ASN A 83 20.45 -1.60 18.17
N TYR A 84 20.19 -0.32 18.49
CA TYR A 84 19.39 0.60 17.69
C TYR A 84 19.86 0.70 16.24
N LEU A 85 21.16 0.93 16.01
CA LEU A 85 21.67 1.13 14.66
C LEU A 85 21.51 -0.14 13.81
N SER A 86 21.80 -1.32 14.37
CA SER A 86 21.57 -2.59 13.67
C SER A 86 20.11 -2.78 13.29
N LEU A 87 19.17 -2.39 14.17
CA LEU A 87 17.74 -2.46 13.89
C LEU A 87 17.33 -1.52 12.75
N VAL A 88 17.81 -0.26 12.74
CA VAL A 88 17.53 0.71 11.67
C VAL A 88 18.09 0.24 10.32
N VAL A 89 19.35 -0.24 10.31
CA VAL A 89 20.01 -0.72 9.08
C VAL A 89 19.31 -1.96 8.53
N THR A 90 18.96 -2.91 9.39
CA THR A 90 18.28 -4.15 8.95
C THR A 90 16.90 -3.83 8.39
N ARG A 91 16.16 -2.89 8.99
CA ARG A 91 14.85 -2.44 8.50
C ARG A 91 14.95 -1.65 7.18
N PHE A 92 16.01 -0.86 7.00
CA PHE A 92 16.30 -0.23 5.71
C PHE A 92 16.54 -1.28 4.61
N LEU A 93 17.40 -2.26 4.88
CA LEU A 93 17.71 -3.32 3.92
C LEU A 93 16.51 -4.24 3.65
N PHE A 94 15.68 -4.49 4.65
CA PHE A 94 14.40 -5.16 4.49
C PHE A 94 13.50 -4.38 3.52
N GLY A 95 13.33 -3.07 3.72
CA GLY A 95 12.53 -2.20 2.85
C GLY A 95 13.06 -2.15 1.41
N ALA A 96 14.38 -2.07 1.23
CA ALA A 96 15.02 -2.12 -0.08
C ALA A 96 14.75 -3.45 -0.80
N GLY A 97 14.72 -4.56 -0.07
CA GLY A 97 14.41 -5.89 -0.61
C GLY A 97 12.94 -6.06 -0.96
N GLU A 98 12.03 -5.54 -0.15
CA GLU A 98 10.59 -5.63 -0.37
C GLU A 98 10.11 -4.71 -1.49
N ALA A 99 10.85 -3.65 -1.77
CA ALA A 99 10.57 -2.70 -2.83
C ALA A 99 10.40 -3.42 -4.18
N GLY A 100 9.40 -3.00 -4.94
CA GLY A 100 9.09 -3.63 -6.23
C GLY A 100 8.14 -4.82 -6.16
N ALA A 101 7.75 -5.29 -4.97
CA ALA A 101 6.76 -6.37 -4.85
C ALA A 101 5.43 -6.00 -5.53
N PHE A 102 4.92 -4.79 -5.31
CA PHE A 102 3.67 -4.32 -5.92
C PHE A 102 3.77 -4.11 -7.44
N PRO A 103 4.80 -3.45 -8.00
CA PRO A 103 4.99 -3.39 -9.44
C PRO A 103 5.13 -4.76 -10.10
N CYS A 104 5.90 -5.68 -9.50
CA CYS A 104 6.01 -7.05 -9.99
C CYS A 104 4.68 -7.78 -9.98
N MET A 105 3.88 -7.61 -8.93
CA MET A 105 2.53 -8.17 -8.84
C MET A 105 1.61 -7.62 -9.94
N ALA A 106 1.63 -6.30 -10.16
CA ALA A 106 0.86 -5.68 -11.24
C ALA A 106 1.24 -6.26 -12.61
N ARG A 107 2.54 -6.53 -12.84
CA ARG A 107 3.04 -7.18 -14.06
C ARG A 107 2.56 -8.63 -14.18
N VAL A 108 2.57 -9.42 -13.09
CA VAL A 108 2.00 -10.78 -13.08
C VAL A 108 0.52 -10.74 -13.43
N MET A 109 -0.26 -9.85 -12.80
CA MET A 109 -1.68 -9.69 -13.10
C MET A 109 -1.91 -9.30 -14.57
N SER A 110 -1.09 -8.42 -15.13
CA SER A 110 -1.22 -8.01 -16.52
C SER A 110 -0.96 -9.14 -17.53
N ARG A 111 -0.21 -10.16 -17.15
CA ARG A 111 0.15 -11.29 -17.98
C ARG A 111 -0.78 -12.49 -17.82
N TRP A 112 -1.30 -12.72 -16.61
CA TRP A 112 -2.03 -13.91 -16.24
C TRP A 112 -3.53 -13.70 -16.09
N ILE A 113 -3.99 -12.46 -15.88
CA ILE A 113 -5.40 -12.17 -15.64
C ILE A 113 -6.00 -11.48 -16.86
N PRO A 114 -7.12 -11.98 -17.40
CA PRO A 114 -7.86 -11.33 -18.48
C PRO A 114 -8.19 -9.88 -18.12
N PHE A 115 -8.16 -8.99 -19.10
CA PHE A 115 -8.31 -7.55 -18.86
C PHE A 115 -9.57 -7.21 -18.07
N LYS A 116 -10.69 -7.90 -18.34
CA LYS A 116 -12.00 -7.69 -17.70
C LYS A 116 -12.00 -8.07 -16.21
N GLU A 117 -11.11 -8.98 -15.77
CA GLU A 117 -11.07 -9.50 -14.40
C GLU A 117 -10.00 -8.86 -13.52
N ARG A 118 -9.13 -8.01 -14.09
CA ARG A 118 -8.01 -7.38 -13.35
C ARG A 118 -8.48 -6.53 -12.18
N GLY A 119 -9.65 -5.88 -12.29
CA GLY A 119 -10.23 -5.10 -11.19
C GLY A 119 -10.57 -5.99 -9.99
N THR A 120 -11.27 -7.09 -10.23
CA THR A 120 -11.63 -8.08 -9.20
C THR A 120 -10.39 -8.72 -8.59
N ALA A 121 -9.41 -9.11 -9.43
CA ALA A 121 -8.15 -9.69 -8.96
C ALA A 121 -7.35 -8.73 -8.05
N LYS A 122 -7.31 -7.43 -8.37
CA LYS A 122 -6.72 -6.39 -7.51
C LYS A 122 -7.50 -6.25 -6.19
N GLY A 123 -8.82 -6.26 -6.25
CA GLY A 123 -9.67 -6.21 -5.06
C GLY A 123 -9.39 -7.37 -4.10
N ILE A 124 -9.35 -8.59 -4.61
CA ILE A 124 -9.01 -9.80 -3.83
C ILE A 124 -7.59 -9.72 -3.26
N PHE A 125 -6.62 -9.22 -4.04
CA PHE A 125 -5.25 -9.04 -3.58
C PHE A 125 -5.17 -8.07 -2.40
N PHE A 126 -5.78 -6.89 -2.50
CA PHE A 126 -5.79 -5.91 -1.40
C PHE A 126 -6.58 -6.40 -0.19
N ALA A 127 -7.71 -7.07 -0.40
CA ALA A 127 -8.46 -7.70 0.70
C ALA A 127 -7.59 -8.69 1.47
N GLY A 128 -6.83 -9.55 0.77
CA GLY A 128 -5.88 -10.48 1.38
C GLY A 128 -4.76 -9.77 2.13
N ALA A 129 -4.24 -8.64 1.60
CA ALA A 129 -3.25 -7.82 2.25
C ALA A 129 -3.74 -7.25 3.59
N TYR A 130 -4.91 -6.60 3.59
CA TYR A 130 -5.51 -6.04 4.81
C TYR A 130 -5.90 -7.11 5.82
N ALA A 131 -6.46 -8.23 5.35
CA ALA A 131 -6.77 -9.37 6.21
C ALA A 131 -5.51 -9.91 6.90
N SER A 132 -4.40 -10.03 6.17
CA SER A 132 -3.13 -10.47 6.75
C SER A 132 -2.60 -9.48 7.79
N GLY A 133 -2.61 -8.17 7.50
CA GLY A 133 -2.22 -7.17 8.47
C GLY A 133 -3.01 -7.25 9.78
N ALA A 134 -4.34 -7.44 9.67
CA ALA A 134 -5.21 -7.63 10.81
C ALA A 134 -4.91 -8.92 11.57
N ILE A 135 -4.79 -10.05 10.87
CA ILE A 135 -4.48 -11.37 11.46
C ILE A 135 -3.10 -11.32 12.14
N THR A 136 -2.14 -10.61 11.58
CA THR A 136 -0.79 -10.51 12.14
C THR A 136 -0.80 -9.94 13.54
N ALA A 137 -1.57 -8.89 13.80
CA ALA A 137 -1.67 -8.32 15.15
C ALA A 137 -2.20 -9.36 16.17
N VAL A 138 -3.21 -10.13 15.77
CA VAL A 138 -3.78 -11.22 16.61
C VAL A 138 -2.75 -12.32 16.84
N VAL A 139 -2.09 -12.80 15.77
CA VAL A 139 -1.12 -13.90 15.85
C VAL A 139 0.10 -13.50 16.68
N VAL A 140 0.66 -12.31 16.45
CA VAL A 140 1.82 -11.84 17.20
C VAL A 140 1.50 -11.69 18.68
N THR A 141 0.37 -11.07 19.03
CA THR A 141 -0.01 -10.92 20.44
C THR A 141 -0.31 -12.25 21.13
N ALA A 142 -0.82 -13.25 20.41
CA ALA A 142 -1.02 -14.61 20.92
C ALA A 142 0.32 -15.37 21.12
N LEU A 143 1.33 -15.09 20.29
CA LEU A 143 2.64 -15.74 20.38
C LEU A 143 3.60 -15.10 21.40
N LEU A 144 3.51 -13.79 21.63
CA LEU A 144 4.39 -13.05 22.54
C LEU A 144 4.46 -13.60 23.98
N PRO A 145 3.42 -14.21 24.58
CA PRO A 145 3.54 -14.84 25.90
C PRO A 145 4.44 -16.08 25.94
N PHE A 146 4.59 -16.77 24.79
CA PHE A 146 5.31 -18.04 24.68
C PHE A 146 6.68 -17.92 24.03
N PHE A 147 6.86 -16.92 23.14
CA PHE A 147 8.04 -16.75 22.32
C PHE A 147 8.58 -15.33 22.39
N SER A 148 9.89 -15.21 22.30
CA SER A 148 10.54 -13.89 22.15
C SER A 148 10.17 -13.26 20.79
N TRP A 149 10.22 -11.93 20.70
CA TRP A 149 10.01 -11.23 19.43
C TRP A 149 11.00 -11.68 18.35
N ARG A 150 12.21 -12.08 18.74
CA ARG A 150 13.21 -12.65 17.84
C ARG A 150 12.76 -13.97 17.23
N THR A 151 12.23 -14.86 18.06
CA THR A 151 11.73 -16.17 17.60
C THR A 151 10.54 -15.99 16.65
N ILE A 152 9.64 -15.04 16.95
CA ILE A 152 8.49 -14.73 16.06
C ILE A 152 8.98 -14.23 14.70
N LEU A 153 9.96 -13.33 14.65
CA LEU A 153 10.54 -12.89 13.38
C LEU A 153 11.22 -14.02 12.60
N VAL A 154 11.91 -14.94 13.29
CA VAL A 154 12.48 -16.12 12.65
C VAL A 154 11.39 -16.98 12.02
N MET A 155 10.30 -17.25 12.73
CA MET A 155 9.16 -18.01 12.19
C MET A 155 8.60 -17.34 10.93
N PHE A 156 8.41 -16.02 10.94
CA PHE A 156 7.86 -15.28 9.82
C PHE A 156 8.81 -15.24 8.62
N GLY A 157 10.10 -15.00 8.84
CA GLY A 157 11.10 -15.07 7.77
C GLY A 157 11.16 -16.42 7.07
N LEU A 158 10.97 -17.53 7.83
CA LEU A 158 10.93 -18.89 7.25
C LEU A 158 9.69 -19.09 6.36
N VAL A 159 8.53 -18.50 6.68
CA VAL A 159 7.33 -18.54 5.83
C VAL A 159 7.62 -17.96 4.45
N GLY A 160 8.39 -16.86 4.37
CA GLY A 160 8.78 -16.27 3.09
C GLY A 160 9.61 -17.22 2.22
N PHE A 161 10.53 -17.99 2.79
CA PHE A 161 11.30 -19.00 2.02
C PHE A 161 10.41 -20.12 1.50
N VAL A 162 9.45 -20.60 2.29
CA VAL A 162 8.46 -21.59 1.83
C VAL A 162 7.69 -21.05 0.62
N TRP A 163 7.29 -19.78 0.68
CA TRP A 163 6.62 -19.12 -0.43
C TRP A 163 7.50 -19.03 -1.67
N VAL A 164 8.79 -18.66 -1.51
CA VAL A 164 9.76 -18.59 -2.64
C VAL A 164 9.88 -19.92 -3.35
N ILE A 165 10.00 -21.03 -2.60
CA ILE A 165 10.10 -22.37 -3.17
C ILE A 165 8.84 -22.74 -3.95
N ALA A 166 7.66 -22.48 -3.38
CA ALA A 166 6.38 -22.73 -4.03
C ALA A 166 6.23 -21.90 -5.31
N TRP A 167 6.54 -20.59 -5.23
CA TRP A 167 6.51 -19.66 -6.36
C TRP A 167 7.44 -20.10 -7.49
N HIS A 168 8.69 -20.38 -7.17
CA HIS A 168 9.70 -20.74 -8.18
C HIS A 168 9.37 -22.02 -8.91
N ARG A 169 8.76 -22.99 -8.24
CA ARG A 169 8.33 -24.27 -8.85
C ARG A 169 7.10 -24.11 -9.71
N TRP A 170 6.11 -23.31 -9.26
CA TRP A 170 4.80 -23.20 -9.90
C TRP A 170 4.75 -22.14 -10.99
N TYR A 171 5.18 -20.92 -10.72
CA TYR A 171 4.99 -19.78 -11.61
C TYR A 171 5.84 -19.85 -12.89
N ARG A 172 5.27 -19.39 -14.01
CA ARG A 172 5.95 -19.14 -15.29
C ARG A 172 5.66 -17.73 -15.75
N ASP A 173 6.65 -17.08 -16.38
CA ASP A 173 6.47 -15.70 -16.89
C ASP A 173 5.52 -15.64 -18.07
N ASP A 174 5.46 -16.69 -18.88
CA ASP A 174 4.56 -16.82 -20.01
C ASP A 174 3.50 -17.88 -19.71
N PRO A 175 2.18 -17.53 -19.73
CA PRO A 175 1.11 -18.49 -19.56
C PRO A 175 1.16 -19.67 -20.55
N ALA A 176 1.64 -19.44 -21.79
CA ALA A 176 1.75 -20.49 -22.79
C ALA A 176 2.75 -21.61 -22.40
N GLN A 177 3.70 -21.33 -21.51
CA GLN A 177 4.71 -22.27 -21.05
C GLN A 177 4.28 -23.00 -19.76
N HIS A 178 3.09 -22.73 -19.23
CA HIS A 178 2.64 -23.34 -17.99
C HIS A 178 1.91 -24.66 -18.25
N PRO A 179 2.36 -25.77 -17.65
CA PRO A 179 1.84 -27.11 -17.96
C PRO A 179 0.36 -27.32 -17.61
N ALA A 180 -0.20 -26.51 -16.71
CA ALA A 180 -1.60 -26.61 -16.29
C ALA A 180 -2.54 -25.70 -17.10
N VAL A 181 -2.04 -24.84 -17.98
CA VAL A 181 -2.86 -23.94 -18.79
C VAL A 181 -3.29 -24.68 -20.08
N ASN A 182 -4.59 -24.80 -20.30
CA ASN A 182 -5.13 -25.34 -21.52
C ASN A 182 -5.31 -24.26 -22.58
N ARG A 183 -5.61 -24.67 -23.83
CA ARG A 183 -5.69 -23.75 -24.97
C ARG A 183 -6.84 -22.75 -24.83
N ALA A 184 -7.97 -23.17 -24.29
CA ALA A 184 -9.13 -22.28 -24.10
C ALA A 184 -8.83 -21.19 -23.06
N GLU A 185 -8.18 -21.55 -21.96
CA GLU A 185 -7.74 -20.60 -20.92
C GLU A 185 -6.67 -19.64 -21.46
N LEU A 186 -5.72 -20.14 -22.28
CA LEU A 186 -4.72 -19.31 -22.92
C LEU A 186 -5.35 -18.29 -23.87
N ASP A 187 -6.30 -18.71 -24.70
CA ASP A 187 -7.02 -17.83 -25.61
C ASP A 187 -7.80 -16.75 -24.86
N GLU A 188 -8.40 -17.07 -23.70
CA GLU A 188 -9.09 -16.11 -22.84
C GLU A 188 -8.12 -15.10 -22.21
N ILE A 189 -6.97 -15.55 -21.72
CA ILE A 189 -5.92 -14.67 -21.16
C ILE A 189 -5.40 -13.67 -22.21
N LEU A 190 -5.32 -14.10 -23.47
CA LEU A 190 -4.76 -13.30 -24.58
C LEU A 190 -5.78 -12.43 -25.29
N ALA A 191 -7.09 -12.77 -25.26
CA ALA A 191 -8.15 -12.18 -26.08
C ALA A 191 -8.26 -10.64 -26.00
N ASP A 192 -8.15 -10.07 -24.82
CA ASP A 192 -8.35 -8.63 -24.56
C ASP A 192 -7.05 -7.95 -24.06
N ARG A 193 -5.88 -8.49 -24.41
CA ARG A 193 -4.61 -7.95 -23.93
C ARG A 193 -4.29 -6.64 -24.64
N PRO A 194 -4.27 -5.48 -23.94
CA PRO A 194 -3.91 -4.23 -24.57
C PRO A 194 -2.44 -4.25 -25.01
N PRO A 195 -2.11 -3.59 -26.13
CA PRO A 195 -0.73 -3.48 -26.59
C PRO A 195 0.14 -2.83 -25.51
N GLU A 196 1.39 -3.29 -25.38
CA GLU A 196 2.36 -2.65 -24.49
C GLU A 196 2.65 -1.24 -25.02
N VAL A 197 2.14 -0.22 -24.34
CA VAL A 197 2.42 1.17 -24.67
C VAL A 197 3.76 1.55 -24.05
N ALA A 198 4.68 2.03 -24.86
CA ALA A 198 5.94 2.59 -24.37
C ALA A 198 5.65 3.86 -23.54
N HIS A 199 5.90 3.79 -22.24
CA HIS A 199 5.70 4.94 -21.36
C HIS A 199 6.72 6.05 -21.66
N PRO A 200 6.29 7.32 -21.76
CA PRO A 200 7.20 8.46 -21.92
C PRO A 200 8.26 8.49 -20.83
N ARG A 201 9.51 8.75 -21.20
CA ARG A 201 10.66 8.73 -20.30
C ARG A 201 11.26 10.13 -20.20
N GLY A 202 11.70 10.53 -19.01
CA GLY A 202 12.46 11.76 -18.81
C GLY A 202 11.86 12.72 -17.77
N TRP A 203 12.72 13.56 -17.20
CA TRP A 203 12.35 14.53 -16.17
C TRP A 203 11.32 15.57 -16.65
N ALA A 204 11.40 15.98 -17.92
CA ALA A 204 10.46 16.94 -18.50
C ALA A 204 9.01 16.42 -18.47
N PHE A 205 8.79 15.12 -18.73
CA PHE A 205 7.47 14.51 -18.63
C PHE A 205 6.94 14.55 -17.19
N TRP A 206 7.74 14.14 -16.22
CA TRP A 206 7.35 14.17 -14.81
C TRP A 206 7.07 15.57 -14.30
N SER A 207 7.90 16.57 -14.68
CA SER A 207 7.69 17.95 -14.27
C SER A 207 6.39 18.53 -14.86
N ASN A 208 6.08 18.24 -16.13
CA ASN A 208 4.81 18.64 -16.76
C ASN A 208 3.60 17.96 -16.10
N LEU A 209 3.72 16.68 -15.78
CA LEU A 209 2.66 15.92 -15.11
C LEU A 209 2.35 16.54 -13.73
N LEU A 210 3.38 16.76 -12.90
CA LEU A 210 3.23 17.32 -11.55
C LEU A 210 2.83 18.81 -11.54
N ARG A 211 2.99 19.54 -12.64
CA ARG A 211 2.47 20.92 -12.78
C ARG A 211 0.95 20.95 -12.96
N GLN A 212 0.33 19.87 -13.37
CA GLN A 212 -1.10 19.84 -13.59
C GLN A 212 -1.89 19.85 -12.29
N ARG A 213 -2.88 20.73 -12.19
CA ARG A 213 -3.69 20.94 -10.98
C ARG A 213 -4.32 19.63 -10.48
N ASN A 214 -4.96 18.87 -11.35
CA ASN A 214 -5.64 17.63 -10.97
C ASN A 214 -4.67 16.56 -10.43
N VAL A 215 -3.46 16.46 -11.01
CA VAL A 215 -2.44 15.52 -10.52
C VAL A 215 -1.95 15.92 -9.13
N ARG A 216 -1.69 17.22 -8.91
CA ARG A 216 -1.30 17.72 -7.57
C ARG A 216 -2.39 17.47 -6.53
N LEU A 217 -3.66 17.73 -6.89
CA LEU A 217 -4.78 17.45 -5.99
C LEU A 217 -4.89 15.94 -5.68
N LEU A 218 -4.71 15.07 -6.69
CA LEU A 218 -4.67 13.61 -6.48
C LEU A 218 -3.51 13.19 -5.57
N CYS A 219 -2.34 13.77 -5.75
CA CYS A 219 -1.19 13.52 -4.89
C CYS A 219 -1.51 13.90 -3.43
N LEU A 220 -2.07 15.09 -3.21
CA LEU A 220 -2.40 15.57 -1.86
C LEU A 220 -3.52 14.76 -1.20
N LEU A 221 -4.61 14.47 -1.95
CA LEU A 221 -5.74 13.73 -1.37
C LEU A 221 -5.42 12.26 -1.02
N TYR A 222 -4.36 11.68 -1.57
CA TYR A 222 -3.98 10.30 -1.25
C TYR A 222 -3.02 10.19 -0.06
N MET A 223 -2.41 11.29 0.34
CA MET A 223 -1.52 11.36 1.52
C MET A 223 -2.20 10.82 2.80
N PRO A 224 -3.45 11.22 3.14
CA PRO A 224 -4.13 10.72 4.33
C PRO A 224 -4.30 9.20 4.33
N ASN A 225 -4.54 8.58 3.17
CA ASN A 225 -4.69 7.11 3.06
C ASN A 225 -3.45 6.37 3.55
N CYS A 226 -2.28 6.73 3.01
CA CYS A 226 -1.04 6.08 3.39
C CYS A 226 -0.64 6.40 4.83
N ALA A 227 -0.76 7.65 5.27
CA ALA A 227 -0.46 8.04 6.64
C ALA A 227 -1.31 7.26 7.65
N THR A 228 -2.63 7.13 7.41
CA THR A 228 -3.55 6.38 8.27
C THR A 228 -3.26 4.89 8.26
N PHE A 229 -2.99 4.32 7.09
CA PHE A 229 -2.65 2.90 6.98
C PHE A 229 -1.40 2.57 7.79
N TYR A 230 -0.31 3.34 7.62
CA TYR A 230 0.91 3.12 8.39
C TYR A 230 0.71 3.41 9.86
N PHE A 231 -0.06 4.43 10.26
CA PHE A 231 -0.43 4.65 11.65
C PHE A 231 -1.06 3.40 12.27
N CYS A 232 -2.03 2.79 11.60
CA CYS A 232 -2.72 1.61 12.11
C CYS A 232 -1.78 0.39 12.30
N ILE A 233 -0.79 0.19 11.43
CA ILE A 233 0.09 -0.98 11.52
C ILE A 233 1.35 -0.73 12.37
N THR A 234 1.74 0.54 12.60
CA THR A 234 2.97 0.87 13.34
C THR A 234 2.71 1.43 14.73
N TRP A 235 1.76 2.35 14.87
CA TRP A 235 1.56 3.13 16.10
C TRP A 235 0.35 2.71 16.92
N LEU A 236 -0.73 2.25 16.26
CA LEU A 236 -1.97 1.90 16.95
C LEU A 236 -1.78 0.84 18.05
N PRO A 237 -1.01 -0.25 17.86
CA PRO A 237 -0.77 -1.21 18.95
C PRO A 237 -0.15 -0.56 20.19
N SER A 238 0.83 0.35 19.96
CA SER A 238 1.48 1.09 21.08
C SER A 238 0.53 2.07 21.76
N TYR A 239 -0.31 2.77 21.00
CA TYR A 239 -1.34 3.64 21.55
C TYR A 239 -2.27 2.88 22.48
N LEU A 240 -2.80 1.76 22.02
CA LEU A 240 -3.73 0.93 22.80
C LEU A 240 -3.07 0.38 24.07
N GLN A 241 -1.80 -0.01 23.98
CA GLN A 241 -1.05 -0.55 25.11
C GLN A 241 -0.64 0.53 26.11
N ASN A 242 -0.02 1.62 25.65
CA ASN A 242 0.60 2.63 26.52
C ASN A 242 -0.43 3.61 27.08
N GLN A 243 -1.44 4.01 26.29
CA GLN A 243 -2.43 5.00 26.72
C GLN A 243 -3.61 4.37 27.45
N HIS A 244 -3.99 3.15 27.05
CA HIS A 244 -5.21 2.51 27.56
C HIS A 244 -4.97 1.20 28.30
N GLY A 245 -3.74 0.74 28.41
CA GLY A 245 -3.38 -0.44 29.20
C GLY A 245 -4.02 -1.75 28.74
N PHE A 246 -4.35 -1.88 27.44
CA PHE A 246 -4.92 -3.13 26.93
C PHE A 246 -3.95 -4.30 27.13
N GLU A 247 -4.46 -5.37 27.74
CA GLU A 247 -3.72 -6.61 27.87
C GLU A 247 -3.45 -7.27 26.51
N LYS A 248 -2.37 -8.04 26.42
CA LYS A 248 -1.90 -8.65 25.17
C LYS A 248 -2.99 -9.43 24.43
N ALA A 249 -3.87 -10.14 25.12
CA ALA A 249 -4.92 -10.94 24.51
C ALA A 249 -5.98 -10.09 23.78
N ALA A 250 -6.41 -8.97 24.38
CA ALA A 250 -7.38 -8.05 23.79
C ALA A 250 -6.73 -7.14 22.75
N LEU A 251 -5.46 -6.77 22.95
CA LEU A 251 -4.70 -5.87 22.11
C LEU A 251 -4.71 -6.29 20.64
N GLY A 252 -4.46 -7.57 20.35
CA GLY A 252 -4.40 -8.08 18.98
C GLY A 252 -5.71 -7.91 18.23
N TRP A 253 -6.82 -8.23 18.85
CA TRP A 253 -8.15 -8.09 18.23
C TRP A 253 -8.53 -6.62 18.02
N ILE A 254 -8.30 -5.78 19.03
CA ILE A 254 -8.67 -4.36 18.98
C ILE A 254 -7.80 -3.62 17.96
N ALA A 255 -6.49 -3.88 17.93
CA ALA A 255 -5.60 -3.28 16.95
C ALA A 255 -5.87 -3.73 15.50
N SER A 256 -6.52 -4.89 15.33
CA SER A 256 -6.89 -5.39 14.00
C SER A 256 -8.19 -4.81 13.45
N LEU A 257 -9.07 -4.24 14.31
CA LEU A 257 -10.37 -3.70 13.91
C LEU A 257 -10.32 -2.71 12.74
N PRO A 258 -9.40 -1.71 12.71
CA PRO A 258 -9.32 -0.77 11.59
C PRO A 258 -9.07 -1.44 10.25
N LEU A 259 -8.21 -2.46 10.23
CA LEU A 259 -7.86 -3.17 9.00
C LEU A 259 -9.00 -4.08 8.54
N PHE A 260 -9.65 -4.82 9.44
CA PHE A 260 -10.82 -5.63 9.11
C PHE A 260 -11.97 -4.77 8.57
N ALA A 261 -12.31 -3.69 9.25
CA ALA A 261 -13.36 -2.78 8.81
C ALA A 261 -13.04 -2.12 7.46
N SER A 262 -11.76 -1.85 7.20
CA SER A 262 -11.28 -1.28 5.93
C SER A 262 -11.49 -2.20 4.72
N ILE A 263 -11.53 -3.52 4.88
CA ILE A 263 -11.80 -4.45 3.80
C ILE A 263 -13.17 -4.18 3.19
N GLY A 264 -14.20 -4.09 4.04
CA GLY A 264 -15.57 -3.81 3.61
C GLY A 264 -15.71 -2.41 2.99
N THR A 265 -15.16 -1.40 3.65
CA THR A 265 -15.34 -0.01 3.20
C THR A 265 -14.63 0.31 1.89
N GLN A 266 -13.52 -0.32 1.56
CA GLN A 266 -12.89 -0.18 0.24
C GLN A 266 -13.81 -0.71 -0.88
N PHE A 267 -14.44 -1.87 -0.67
CA PHE A 267 -15.41 -2.42 -1.62
C PHE A 267 -16.62 -1.50 -1.77
N PHE A 268 -17.23 -1.08 -0.65
CA PHE A 268 -18.37 -0.18 -0.66
C PHE A 268 -18.04 1.18 -1.27
N GLY A 269 -16.84 1.71 -1.04
CA GLY A 269 -16.39 2.98 -1.63
C GLY A 269 -16.38 2.94 -3.15
N GLY A 270 -15.88 1.85 -3.74
CA GLY A 270 -15.92 1.60 -5.18
C GLY A 270 -17.36 1.48 -5.70
N TYR A 271 -18.17 0.65 -5.06
CA TYR A 271 -19.56 0.42 -5.44
C TYR A 271 -20.39 1.73 -5.39
N ILE A 272 -20.33 2.47 -4.28
CA ILE A 272 -21.03 3.76 -4.13
C ILE A 272 -20.56 4.75 -5.20
N SER A 273 -19.26 4.86 -5.43
CA SER A 273 -18.68 5.72 -6.46
C SER A 273 -19.24 5.40 -7.85
N ASP A 274 -19.37 4.13 -8.20
CA ASP A 274 -19.86 3.70 -9.51
C ASP A 274 -21.38 3.90 -9.64
N VAL A 275 -22.17 3.66 -8.58
CA VAL A 275 -23.59 3.94 -8.56
C VAL A 275 -23.86 5.44 -8.73
N LEU A 276 -23.14 6.28 -7.98
CA LEU A 276 -23.28 7.74 -8.09
C LEU A 276 -22.82 8.25 -9.45
N THR A 277 -21.75 7.67 -10.01
CA THR A 277 -21.27 8.02 -11.36
C THR A 277 -22.34 7.75 -12.42
N ARG A 278 -23.00 6.61 -12.34
CA ARG A 278 -24.09 6.25 -13.29
C ARG A 278 -25.32 7.15 -13.16
N LYS A 279 -25.66 7.56 -11.93
CA LYS A 279 -26.87 8.36 -11.68
C LYS A 279 -26.65 9.87 -11.85
N PHE A 280 -25.51 10.39 -11.43
CA PHE A 280 -25.27 11.83 -11.28
C PHE A 280 -24.01 12.32 -12.02
N GLY A 281 -23.36 11.46 -12.78
CA GLY A 281 -22.16 11.79 -13.53
C GLY A 281 -20.85 11.63 -12.73
N VAL A 282 -19.73 11.64 -13.46
CA VAL A 282 -18.39 11.29 -12.94
C VAL A 282 -17.93 12.23 -11.81
N ILE A 283 -18.23 13.53 -11.92
CA ILE A 283 -17.82 14.52 -10.89
C ILE A 283 -18.44 14.15 -9.53
N VAL A 284 -19.75 13.97 -9.48
CA VAL A 284 -20.45 13.62 -8.24
C VAL A 284 -20.03 12.24 -7.76
N GLY A 285 -19.93 11.28 -8.67
CA GLY A 285 -19.58 9.90 -8.37
C GLY A 285 -18.18 9.75 -7.73
N ARG A 286 -17.20 10.56 -8.14
CA ARG A 286 -15.84 10.50 -7.57
C ARG A 286 -15.68 11.37 -6.34
N ARG A 287 -16.20 12.61 -6.38
CA ARG A 287 -16.01 13.57 -5.27
C ARG A 287 -16.80 13.23 -4.01
N THR A 288 -18.06 12.82 -4.14
CA THR A 288 -18.94 12.63 -2.97
C THR A 288 -18.42 11.59 -1.99
N PRO A 289 -18.06 10.35 -2.40
CA PRO A 289 -17.48 9.37 -1.48
C PRO A 289 -16.15 9.85 -0.89
N GLY A 290 -15.34 10.58 -1.68
CA GLY A 290 -14.06 11.13 -1.23
C GLY A 290 -14.23 12.19 -0.13
N ILE A 291 -15.14 13.15 -0.33
CA ILE A 291 -15.41 14.22 0.65
C ILE A 291 -16.02 13.62 1.93
N ILE A 292 -17.07 12.80 1.79
CA ILE A 292 -17.76 12.20 2.94
C ILE A 292 -16.80 11.29 3.71
N GLY A 293 -16.03 10.44 3.02
CA GLY A 293 -15.09 9.53 3.64
C GLY A 293 -14.07 10.26 4.54
N TYR A 294 -13.45 11.32 4.02
CA TYR A 294 -12.49 12.10 4.81
C TYR A 294 -13.13 13.00 5.85
N ALA A 295 -14.30 13.58 5.59
CA ALA A 295 -15.02 14.36 6.59
C ALA A 295 -15.41 13.50 7.80
N CYS A 296 -15.95 12.31 7.55
CA CYS A 296 -16.23 11.34 8.61
C CYS A 296 -14.95 10.90 9.34
N ALA A 297 -13.86 10.62 8.59
CA ALA A 297 -12.58 10.26 9.20
C ALA A 297 -12.06 11.35 10.13
N ALA A 298 -12.15 12.62 9.73
CA ALA A 298 -11.75 13.76 10.56
C ALA A 298 -12.59 13.84 11.85
N VAL A 299 -13.92 13.67 11.74
CA VAL A 299 -14.80 13.67 12.92
C VAL A 299 -14.46 12.51 13.85
N PHE A 300 -14.32 11.28 13.32
CA PHE A 300 -14.05 10.12 14.16
C PHE A 300 -12.67 10.16 14.82
N ILE A 301 -11.62 10.66 14.15
CA ILE A 301 -10.30 10.75 14.79
C ILE A 301 -10.28 11.81 15.91
N VAL A 302 -11.04 12.90 15.77
CA VAL A 302 -11.23 13.91 16.82
C VAL A 302 -12.04 13.32 17.97
N LEU A 303 -13.08 12.55 17.71
CA LEU A 303 -13.83 11.84 18.77
C LEU A 303 -12.94 10.83 19.49
N ALA A 304 -12.03 10.15 18.79
CA ALA A 304 -11.06 9.26 19.40
C ALA A 304 -10.14 9.99 20.39
N SER A 305 -9.69 11.22 20.06
CA SER A 305 -8.82 12.03 20.93
C SER A 305 -9.51 12.47 22.23
N THR A 306 -10.84 12.56 22.24
CA THR A 306 -11.62 13.00 23.39
C THR A 306 -12.29 11.85 24.17
N ALA A 307 -12.21 10.62 23.64
CA ALA A 307 -12.86 9.46 24.22
C ALA A 307 -12.15 9.03 25.52
N ARG A 308 -12.90 8.95 26.61
CA ARG A 308 -12.38 8.48 27.91
C ARG A 308 -12.37 6.97 28.03
N ASP A 309 -13.32 6.31 27.38
CA ASP A 309 -13.42 4.85 27.36
C ASP A 309 -12.46 4.27 26.31
N PRO A 310 -11.57 3.34 26.68
CA PRO A 310 -10.59 2.74 25.79
C PRO A 310 -11.18 2.04 24.55
N VAL A 311 -12.33 1.36 24.74
CA VAL A 311 -13.00 0.63 23.67
C VAL A 311 -13.62 1.62 22.68
N MET A 312 -14.24 2.68 23.18
CA MET A 312 -14.80 3.74 22.34
C MET A 312 -13.71 4.47 21.55
N ALA A 313 -12.55 4.76 22.16
CA ALA A 313 -11.40 5.31 21.44
C ALA A 313 -10.97 4.40 20.28
N ALA A 314 -10.81 3.11 20.53
CA ALA A 314 -10.45 2.13 19.52
C ALA A 314 -11.50 2.02 18.40
N VAL A 315 -12.79 2.03 18.75
CA VAL A 315 -13.90 2.03 17.76
C VAL A 315 -13.85 3.29 16.91
N PHE A 316 -13.65 4.47 17.48
CA PHE A 316 -13.55 5.71 16.72
C PHE A 316 -12.32 5.72 15.79
N ILE A 317 -11.18 5.18 16.21
CA ILE A 317 -10.01 5.02 15.34
C ILE A 317 -10.34 4.05 14.19
N ALA A 318 -11.02 2.94 14.47
CA ALA A 318 -11.42 1.98 13.45
C ALA A 318 -12.38 2.61 12.43
N LEU A 319 -13.34 3.41 12.89
CA LEU A 319 -14.25 4.15 12.02
C LEU A 319 -13.52 5.22 11.20
N ALA A 320 -12.57 5.95 11.80
CA ALA A 320 -11.73 6.93 11.10
C ALA A 320 -10.92 6.27 9.98
N ALA A 321 -10.23 5.17 10.29
CA ALA A 321 -9.45 4.44 9.30
C ALA A 321 -10.34 3.84 8.20
N SER A 322 -11.47 3.25 8.55
CA SER A 322 -12.39 2.64 7.59
C SER A 322 -13.01 3.66 6.64
N THR A 323 -13.46 4.81 7.15
CA THR A 323 -14.03 5.88 6.33
C THR A 323 -12.94 6.57 5.48
N CYS A 324 -11.70 6.66 5.96
CA CYS A 324 -10.55 7.05 5.16
C CYS A 324 -10.33 6.07 3.99
N MET A 325 -10.33 4.76 4.22
CA MET A 325 -10.10 3.73 3.19
C MET A 325 -11.24 3.64 2.16
N LEU A 326 -12.46 4.10 2.48
CA LEU A 326 -13.56 4.23 1.54
C LEU A 326 -13.18 5.13 0.33
N THR A 327 -12.27 6.08 0.53
CA THR A 327 -11.83 7.02 -0.52
C THR A 327 -10.83 6.40 -1.51
N THR A 328 -10.28 5.22 -1.20
CA THR A 328 -9.21 4.57 -1.99
C THR A 328 -9.68 4.25 -3.40
N ALA A 329 -10.79 3.53 -3.55
CA ALA A 329 -11.29 3.12 -4.87
C ALA A 329 -11.67 4.32 -5.76
N PRO A 330 -12.40 5.36 -5.28
CA PRO A 330 -12.60 6.58 -6.03
C PRO A 330 -11.30 7.28 -6.48
N ALA A 331 -10.27 7.31 -5.64
CA ALA A 331 -8.98 7.93 -5.98
C ALA A 331 -8.29 7.21 -7.15
N TRP A 332 -8.19 5.89 -7.06
CA TRP A 332 -7.61 5.08 -8.14
C TRP A 332 -8.44 5.15 -9.42
N SER A 333 -9.78 5.18 -9.32
CA SER A 333 -10.65 5.37 -10.49
C SER A 333 -10.44 6.75 -11.13
N THR A 334 -10.28 7.80 -10.31
CA THR A 334 -9.98 9.15 -10.82
C THR A 334 -8.64 9.20 -11.56
N CYS A 335 -7.62 8.45 -11.10
CA CYS A 335 -6.37 8.32 -11.84
C CYS A 335 -6.58 7.74 -13.25
N VAL A 336 -7.51 6.80 -13.41
CA VAL A 336 -7.86 6.22 -14.72
C VAL A 336 -8.63 7.24 -15.55
N ASP A 337 -9.62 7.91 -14.95
CA ASP A 337 -10.48 8.87 -15.62
C ASP A 337 -9.67 10.04 -16.23
N ILE A 338 -8.73 10.62 -15.46
CA ILE A 338 -7.90 11.75 -15.93
C ILE A 338 -6.65 11.32 -16.68
N GLY A 339 -6.07 10.17 -16.32
CA GLY A 339 -4.81 9.68 -16.88
C GLY A 339 -4.97 9.05 -18.25
N ARG A 340 -6.11 8.43 -18.55
CA ARG A 340 -6.35 7.69 -19.79
C ARG A 340 -5.18 6.75 -20.13
N GLU A 341 -4.49 6.97 -21.23
CA GLU A 341 -3.30 6.20 -21.66
C GLU A 341 -2.14 6.30 -20.66
N ASN A 342 -2.07 7.38 -19.87
CA ASN A 342 -1.07 7.64 -18.85
C ASN A 342 -1.58 7.32 -17.42
N SER A 343 -2.67 6.58 -17.28
CA SER A 343 -3.29 6.26 -15.99
C SER A 343 -2.32 5.58 -15.01
N GLY A 344 -1.46 4.71 -15.51
CA GLY A 344 -0.42 4.07 -14.69
C GLY A 344 0.57 5.08 -14.10
N THR A 345 0.99 6.08 -14.88
CA THR A 345 1.93 7.11 -14.41
C THR A 345 1.28 8.07 -13.40
N VAL A 346 0.02 8.46 -13.64
CA VAL A 346 -0.75 9.28 -12.70
C VAL A 346 -0.95 8.52 -11.38
N SER A 347 -1.30 7.24 -11.45
CA SER A 347 -1.45 6.38 -10.27
C SER A 347 -0.13 6.22 -9.51
N ALA A 348 0.99 6.07 -10.21
CA ALA A 348 2.31 6.00 -9.58
C ALA A 348 2.66 7.30 -8.86
N ALA A 349 2.42 8.47 -9.48
CA ALA A 349 2.64 9.77 -8.84
C ALA A 349 1.80 9.94 -7.57
N MET A 350 0.51 9.58 -7.64
CA MET A 350 -0.39 9.59 -6.49
C MET A 350 0.11 8.67 -5.37
N ASN A 351 0.47 7.43 -5.70
CA ASN A 351 0.95 6.46 -4.71
C ASN A 351 2.26 6.90 -4.05
N THR A 352 3.22 7.39 -4.84
CA THR A 352 4.49 7.90 -4.32
C THR A 352 4.29 9.06 -3.35
N SER A 353 3.36 9.99 -3.64
CA SER A 353 3.05 11.08 -2.72
C SER A 353 2.46 10.58 -1.40
N GLY A 354 1.63 9.55 -1.45
CA GLY A 354 1.14 8.86 -0.26
C GLY A 354 2.28 8.26 0.58
N GLN A 355 3.27 7.61 -0.06
CA GLN A 355 4.45 7.08 0.63
C GLN A 355 5.28 8.21 1.27
N ILE A 356 5.43 9.36 0.60
CA ILE A 356 6.12 10.53 1.18
C ILE A 356 5.42 10.99 2.47
N ALA A 357 4.09 11.06 2.48
CA ALA A 357 3.34 11.41 3.68
C ALA A 357 3.52 10.36 4.80
N ALA A 358 3.50 9.08 4.46
CA ALA A 358 3.76 8.00 5.41
C ALA A 358 5.17 8.06 6.00
N ILE A 359 6.19 8.36 5.18
CA ILE A 359 7.58 8.57 5.61
C ILE A 359 7.66 9.73 6.61
N ALA A 360 7.08 10.88 6.25
CA ALA A 360 7.11 12.07 7.09
C ALA A 360 6.34 11.90 8.41
N ALA A 361 5.23 11.14 8.37
CA ALA A 361 4.41 10.89 9.55
C ALA A 361 5.16 10.15 10.68
N GLN A 362 6.13 9.26 10.34
CA GLN A 362 6.82 8.47 11.37
C GLN A 362 7.56 9.36 12.38
N PRO A 363 8.53 10.20 11.99
CA PRO A 363 9.21 11.07 12.94
C PRO A 363 8.29 12.14 13.53
N ILE A 364 7.30 12.67 12.79
CA ILE A 364 6.33 13.63 13.32
C ILE A 364 5.60 13.03 14.51
N ILE A 365 5.09 11.79 14.39
CA ILE A 365 4.39 11.12 15.49
C ILE A 365 5.37 10.79 16.63
N GLY A 366 6.52 10.18 16.32
CA GLY A 366 7.47 9.75 17.34
C GLY A 366 7.97 10.91 18.22
N TYR A 367 8.47 11.97 17.60
CA TYR A 367 8.95 13.13 18.35
C TYR A 367 7.82 13.92 19.02
N SER A 368 6.61 13.95 18.44
CA SER A 368 5.49 14.59 19.15
C SER A 368 5.16 13.86 20.45
N LEU A 369 5.27 12.54 20.47
CA LEU A 369 5.06 11.75 21.69
C LEU A 369 6.18 11.98 22.71
N ASP A 370 7.44 12.07 22.28
CA ASP A 370 8.57 12.36 23.17
C ASP A 370 8.47 13.77 23.81
N TRP A 371 8.02 14.78 23.03
CA TRP A 371 7.97 16.16 23.50
C TRP A 371 6.72 16.53 24.30
N PHE A 372 5.56 16.04 23.83
CA PHE A 372 4.27 16.41 24.44
C PHE A 372 3.73 15.33 25.39
N HIS A 373 4.27 14.10 25.32
CA HIS A 373 3.80 12.93 26.10
C HIS A 373 2.30 12.68 25.94
N ASP A 374 1.73 13.04 24.78
CA ASP A 374 0.29 13.03 24.51
C ASP A 374 -0.02 12.50 23.10
N TRP A 375 -0.99 11.61 23.01
CA TRP A 375 -1.47 11.06 21.75
C TRP A 375 -2.42 11.99 20.98
N ASN A 376 -2.86 13.09 21.57
CA ASN A 376 -3.72 14.05 20.88
C ASN A 376 -3.01 14.70 19.69
N THR A 377 -1.72 15.00 19.81
CA THR A 377 -0.93 15.62 18.73
C THR A 377 -0.92 14.78 17.43
N PRO A 378 -0.61 13.46 17.46
CA PRO A 378 -0.78 12.57 16.30
C PRO A 378 -2.19 12.57 15.71
N PHE A 379 -3.23 12.60 16.54
CA PHE A 379 -4.61 12.60 16.07
C PHE A 379 -4.99 13.92 15.39
N TRP A 380 -4.56 15.06 15.93
CA TRP A 380 -4.75 16.37 15.28
C TRP A 380 -4.00 16.47 13.97
N PHE A 381 -2.79 15.88 13.87
CA PHE A 381 -2.06 15.78 12.62
C PHE A 381 -2.85 14.97 11.58
N LEU A 382 -3.37 13.80 11.92
CA LEU A 382 -4.21 12.99 11.03
C LEU A 382 -5.50 13.72 10.65
N ALA A 383 -6.17 14.39 11.61
CA ALA A 383 -7.37 15.20 11.34
C ALA A 383 -7.08 16.29 10.30
N GLY A 384 -5.96 16.99 10.44
CA GLY A 384 -5.50 17.99 9.46
C GLY A 384 -5.32 17.42 8.05
N LEU A 385 -4.70 16.23 7.96
CA LEU A 385 -4.57 15.51 6.68
C LEU A 385 -5.94 15.13 6.09
N PHE A 386 -6.89 14.66 6.89
CA PHE A 386 -8.24 14.34 6.43
C PHE A 386 -8.98 15.57 5.91
N VAL A 387 -8.92 16.70 6.62
CA VAL A 387 -9.52 17.97 6.16
C VAL A 387 -8.88 18.41 4.85
N MET A 388 -7.55 18.38 4.74
CA MET A 388 -6.85 18.66 3.49
C MET A 388 -7.31 17.75 2.35
N GLY A 389 -7.43 16.44 2.60
CA GLY A 389 -7.90 15.47 1.63
C GLY A 389 -9.34 15.73 1.17
N ALA A 390 -10.25 16.07 2.09
CA ALA A 390 -11.62 16.44 1.77
C ALA A 390 -11.71 17.70 0.90
N LEU A 391 -10.92 18.72 1.22
CA LEU A 391 -10.81 19.94 0.41
C LEU A 391 -10.26 19.62 -0.99
N CYS A 392 -9.22 18.80 -1.10
CA CYS A 392 -8.68 18.40 -2.39
C CYS A 392 -9.74 17.67 -3.25
N TRP A 393 -10.57 16.81 -2.65
CA TRP A 393 -11.69 16.16 -3.33
C TRP A 393 -12.73 17.15 -3.87
N ALA A 394 -13.01 18.22 -3.15
CA ALA A 394 -13.96 19.24 -3.61
C ALA A 394 -13.47 19.95 -4.89
N PHE A 395 -12.17 20.02 -5.11
CA PHE A 395 -11.57 20.74 -6.23
C PHE A 395 -11.07 19.89 -7.38
N VAL A 396 -10.85 18.56 -7.20
CA VAL A 396 -10.39 17.68 -8.29
C VAL A 396 -11.48 17.56 -9.35
N ASP A 397 -11.12 17.64 -10.62
CA ASP A 397 -12.05 17.53 -11.75
C ASP A 397 -11.74 16.28 -12.57
N PRO A 398 -12.47 15.16 -12.36
CA PRO A 398 -12.20 13.90 -13.04
C PRO A 398 -12.55 13.91 -14.53
N THR A 399 -13.19 14.96 -15.03
CA THR A 399 -13.57 15.08 -16.46
C THR A 399 -12.46 15.68 -17.30
N LYS A 400 -11.44 16.31 -16.67
CA LYS A 400 -10.33 16.96 -17.36
C LYS A 400 -9.15 16.02 -17.47
N PRO A 401 -8.87 15.43 -18.66
CA PRO A 401 -7.75 14.52 -18.82
C PRO A 401 -6.42 15.28 -18.71
N VAL A 402 -5.40 14.54 -18.28
CA VAL A 402 -4.02 14.98 -18.29
C VAL A 402 -3.55 15.05 -19.74
N MET A 403 -3.31 16.25 -20.27
CA MET A 403 -2.73 16.40 -21.60
C MET A 403 -1.25 15.95 -21.54
N ALA A 404 -0.96 14.81 -22.15
CA ALA A 404 0.42 14.48 -22.48
C ALA A 404 0.94 15.51 -23.51
N PRO A 405 2.19 16.00 -23.41
CA PRO A 405 2.82 16.63 -24.56
C PRO A 405 2.77 15.61 -25.70
N ALA A 406 2.33 16.04 -26.89
CA ALA A 406 2.17 15.20 -28.06
C ALA A 406 3.48 14.43 -28.37
N GLY A 407 3.59 13.24 -27.80
CA GLY A 407 4.65 12.29 -28.10
C GLY A 407 4.38 11.75 -29.50
N LYS A 408 5.34 11.89 -30.40
CA LYS A 408 5.32 11.25 -31.73
C LYS A 408 4.90 9.79 -31.54
N VAL A 409 3.78 9.42 -32.14
CA VAL A 409 3.40 8.01 -32.33
C VAL A 409 4.51 7.38 -33.14
N VAL A 410 5.40 6.64 -32.48
CA VAL A 410 6.33 5.75 -33.20
C VAL A 410 5.47 4.59 -33.67
N ARG A 411 4.95 4.74 -34.89
CA ARG A 411 4.47 3.60 -35.66
C ARG A 411 5.69 2.71 -35.89
N THR A 412 5.79 1.62 -35.19
CA THR A 412 6.67 0.52 -35.55
C THR A 412 6.16 0.00 -36.90
N GLY A 413 6.94 0.27 -37.95
CA GLY A 413 6.62 -0.09 -39.31
C GLY A 413 6.50 -1.60 -39.45
N GLY A 414 5.29 -2.05 -39.71
CA GLY A 414 5.06 -3.27 -40.46
C GLY A 414 5.36 -2.96 -41.92
N THR A 415 6.41 -3.53 -42.44
CA THR A 415 6.70 -3.57 -43.90
C THR A 415 5.52 -4.20 -44.62
N MET A 416 4.69 -3.35 -45.24
CA MET A 416 3.85 -3.83 -46.32
C MET A 416 4.76 -4.08 -47.51
N SER A 417 4.96 -5.33 -47.86
CA SER A 417 5.45 -5.78 -49.14
C SER A 417 4.49 -5.26 -50.24
N SER A 418 4.97 -4.30 -50.97
CA SER A 418 4.38 -3.91 -52.27
C SER A 418 4.87 -4.89 -53.32
N ASP A 419 4.11 -5.92 -53.57
CA ASP A 419 4.20 -6.70 -54.81
C ASP A 419 2.81 -7.19 -55.19
N VAL A 420 2.12 -6.38 -56.00
CA VAL A 420 1.24 -6.80 -57.07
C VAL A 420 1.16 -5.64 -58.07
N ALA A 421 2.04 -5.67 -59.04
CA ALA A 421 1.83 -5.03 -60.36
C ALA A 421 1.67 -6.16 -61.35
N LEU A 422 0.49 -6.29 -61.88
CA LEU A 422 0.07 -6.53 -63.29
C LEU A 422 -1.32 -7.12 -63.30
#